data_7afe77b122c5054b15d551dffd795212
#
_entry.id   7afe77b122c5054b15d551dffd795212
#
_cell.length_a   1.000
_cell.length_b   1.000
_cell.length_c   1.000
_cell.angle_alpha   90.00
_cell.angle_beta   90.00
_cell.angle_gamma   90.00
#
_symmetry.space_group_name_H-M   'P 1'
#
loop_
_entity.id
_entity.type
_entity.pdbx_description
1 polymer ?
#
loop_
_entity_poly.entity_id
_entity_poly.type
_entity_poly.pdbx_seq_one_letter_code
_entity_poly.pdbx_strand_id
1 'polypeptide(L)'
;MLRKIWNNRWFLRFLFQNLYFNFHYLPFKQAIKLPILLYKPKLLKCKGNIRIECEHVRYGMIRMGFLTSSVYPNNGVTWENHGGDIIFKGHLQIGNDSYLSFGEKTKVTFGDDFANTAGLKLISYRGIDFGKSTRLGWGVLIMDTNFHPLYDMEKKIYKKASGPIKIGDYNWFGTQCKIMHSVNTPERCIFGMNTVVTRNCEKKSYCVMGGSPVKILSQNIMRDYEHDSETY
;
A
#
# COMPACT_ATOMS: atom_id res chain seq x y z
N MET A 1 2.87 2.50 -35.25
CA MET A 1 2.04 1.40 -34.74
C MET A 1 2.88 0.27 -34.15
N LEU A 2 3.87 -0.28 -34.82
CA LEU A 2 4.76 -1.37 -34.36
C LEU A 2 5.55 -1.03 -33.07
N ARG A 3 6.01 0.21 -32.92
CA ARG A 3 6.74 0.67 -31.71
C ARG A 3 5.86 0.68 -30.43
N LYS A 4 4.54 0.93 -30.56
CA LYS A 4 3.58 0.82 -29.46
C LYS A 4 3.31 -0.64 -29.06
N ILE A 5 3.29 -1.55 -30.02
CA ILE A 5 3.11 -3.00 -29.77
C ILE A 5 4.37 -3.55 -29.09
N TRP A 6 5.56 -3.12 -29.52
CA TRP A 6 6.83 -3.53 -28.91
C TRP A 6 6.98 -3.09 -27.45
N ASN A 7 6.54 -1.88 -27.14
CA ASN A 7 6.57 -1.36 -25.76
C ASN A 7 5.53 -2.02 -24.82
N ASN A 8 4.54 -2.72 -25.37
CA ASN A 8 3.50 -3.41 -24.61
C ASN A 8 3.68 -4.93 -24.55
N ARG A 9 4.83 -5.48 -24.95
CA ARG A 9 5.12 -6.93 -24.90
C ARG A 9 4.97 -7.53 -23.50
N TRP A 10 5.20 -6.74 -22.45
CA TRP A 10 4.97 -7.15 -21.07
C TRP A 10 3.50 -7.53 -20.83
N PHE A 11 2.55 -6.80 -21.43
CA PHE A 11 1.12 -7.07 -21.28
C PHE A 11 0.77 -8.44 -21.88
N LEU A 12 1.27 -8.74 -23.08
CA LEU A 12 1.06 -10.04 -23.71
C LEU A 12 1.63 -11.18 -22.86
N ARG A 13 2.80 -10.99 -22.25
CA ARG A 13 3.43 -11.98 -21.39
C ARG A 13 2.61 -12.30 -20.14
N PHE A 14 1.89 -11.33 -19.60
CA PHE A 14 1.08 -11.48 -18.39
C PHE A 14 -0.42 -11.30 -18.65
N LEU A 15 -0.84 -11.44 -19.90
CA LEU A 15 -2.23 -11.22 -20.32
C LEU A 15 -3.19 -12.13 -19.57
N PHE A 16 -2.90 -13.42 -19.50
CA PHE A 16 -3.77 -14.38 -18.83
C PHE A 16 -3.93 -14.10 -17.33
N GLN A 17 -2.84 -13.75 -16.65
CA GLN A 17 -2.91 -13.38 -15.23
C GLN A 17 -3.72 -12.10 -15.01
N ASN A 18 -3.58 -11.11 -15.89
CA ASN A 18 -4.35 -9.86 -15.83
C ASN A 18 -5.84 -10.10 -16.11
N LEU A 19 -6.18 -10.90 -17.12
CA LEU A 19 -7.56 -11.31 -17.39
C LEU A 19 -8.13 -12.06 -16.19
N TYR A 20 -7.43 -13.13 -15.76
CA TYR A 20 -7.86 -13.92 -14.60
C TYR A 20 -8.13 -13.04 -13.38
N PHE A 21 -7.20 -12.16 -13.00
CA PHE A 21 -7.32 -11.34 -11.80
C PHE A 21 -8.52 -10.40 -11.85
N ASN A 22 -8.73 -9.71 -12.99
CA ASN A 22 -9.85 -8.80 -13.14
C ASN A 22 -11.20 -9.55 -13.15
N PHE A 23 -11.33 -10.64 -13.92
CA PHE A 23 -12.60 -11.38 -14.01
C PHE A 23 -12.89 -12.24 -12.77
N HIS A 24 -11.85 -12.63 -12.02
CA HIS A 24 -12.02 -13.34 -10.75
C HIS A 24 -12.59 -12.45 -9.64
N TYR A 25 -12.13 -11.21 -9.56
CA TYR A 25 -12.46 -10.33 -8.46
C TYR A 25 -13.56 -9.30 -8.75
N LEU A 26 -13.70 -8.86 -10.00
CA LEU A 26 -14.56 -7.73 -10.32
C LEU A 26 -15.83 -8.15 -11.07
N PRO A 27 -16.93 -7.39 -10.90
CA PRO A 27 -18.11 -7.56 -11.74
C PRO A 27 -17.76 -7.39 -13.22
N PHE A 28 -18.43 -8.14 -14.12
CA PHE A 28 -18.12 -8.15 -15.55
C PHE A 28 -17.99 -6.76 -16.19
N LYS A 29 -18.91 -5.82 -15.84
CA LYS A 29 -18.90 -4.44 -16.35
C LYS A 29 -17.62 -3.66 -16.00
N GLN A 30 -16.98 -4.00 -14.88
CA GLN A 30 -15.69 -3.41 -14.50
C GLN A 30 -14.53 -4.23 -15.06
N ALA A 31 -14.59 -5.55 -14.98
CA ALA A 31 -13.52 -6.47 -15.41
C ALA A 31 -13.13 -6.29 -16.88
N ILE A 32 -14.10 -6.09 -17.79
CA ILE A 32 -13.87 -5.88 -19.22
C ILE A 32 -13.04 -4.62 -19.51
N LYS A 33 -13.06 -3.64 -18.61
CA LYS A 33 -12.24 -2.42 -18.72
C LYS A 33 -10.78 -2.64 -18.30
N LEU A 34 -10.47 -3.80 -17.73
CA LEU A 34 -9.15 -4.15 -17.20
C LEU A 34 -8.56 -3.03 -16.30
N PRO A 35 -9.28 -2.62 -15.24
CA PRO A 35 -8.82 -1.52 -14.40
C PRO A 35 -7.59 -1.87 -13.59
N ILE A 36 -7.35 -3.15 -13.29
CA ILE A 36 -6.18 -3.62 -12.53
C ILE A 36 -5.16 -4.22 -13.48
N LEU A 37 -3.96 -3.64 -13.49
CA LEU A 37 -2.83 -4.15 -14.27
C LEU A 37 -1.71 -4.60 -13.34
N LEU A 38 -1.29 -5.84 -13.55
CA LEU A 38 -0.23 -6.50 -12.79
C LEU A 38 0.99 -6.73 -13.70
N TYR A 39 2.16 -6.35 -13.23
CA TYR A 39 3.41 -6.65 -13.90
C TYR A 39 4.19 -7.72 -13.14
N LYS A 40 4.63 -8.78 -13.82
CA LYS A 40 5.27 -9.97 -13.24
C LYS A 40 4.53 -10.46 -11.97
N PRO A 41 3.22 -10.72 -12.04
CA PRO A 41 2.46 -11.11 -10.86
C PRO A 41 2.83 -12.51 -10.40
N LYS A 42 3.07 -12.65 -9.09
CA LYS A 42 3.13 -13.93 -8.40
C LYS A 42 1.87 -14.06 -7.54
N LEU A 43 0.87 -14.76 -8.09
CA LEU A 43 -0.43 -14.96 -7.45
C LEU A 43 -0.37 -16.24 -6.59
N LEU A 44 -0.17 -16.09 -5.27
CA LEU A 44 -0.04 -17.21 -4.34
C LEU A 44 -1.40 -17.70 -3.85
N LYS A 45 -2.30 -16.77 -3.55
CA LYS A 45 -3.66 -17.02 -3.07
C LYS A 45 -4.58 -15.92 -3.54
N CYS A 46 -5.72 -16.29 -4.10
CA CYS A 46 -6.70 -15.34 -4.65
C CYS A 46 -8.10 -15.63 -4.08
N LYS A 47 -8.24 -15.63 -2.75
CA LYS A 47 -9.54 -15.68 -2.07
C LYS A 47 -10.01 -14.26 -1.74
N GLY A 48 -11.21 -14.17 -1.11
CA GLY A 48 -11.78 -12.90 -0.66
C GLY A 48 -12.30 -12.03 -1.79
N ASN A 49 -12.41 -10.73 -1.55
CA ASN A 49 -13.09 -9.80 -2.46
C ASN A 49 -12.19 -8.61 -2.79
N ILE A 50 -12.37 -8.07 -3.99
CA ILE A 50 -11.87 -6.75 -4.39
C ILE A 50 -13.06 -5.91 -4.86
N ARG A 51 -13.13 -4.66 -4.39
CA ARG A 51 -14.08 -3.66 -4.88
C ARG A 51 -13.36 -2.41 -5.34
N ILE A 52 -13.85 -1.83 -6.42
CA ILE A 52 -13.42 -0.51 -6.88
C ILE A 52 -14.58 0.45 -6.63
N GLU A 53 -14.43 1.31 -5.64
CA GLU A 53 -15.42 2.27 -5.19
C GLU A 53 -15.04 3.68 -5.68
N CYS A 54 -15.16 3.92 -6.98
CA CYS A 54 -14.96 5.23 -7.59
C CYS A 54 -15.98 5.46 -8.71
N GLU A 55 -16.22 6.71 -9.04
CA GLU A 55 -17.22 7.10 -10.04
C GLU A 55 -16.85 6.61 -11.45
N HIS A 56 -15.58 6.69 -11.80
CA HIS A 56 -15.12 6.37 -13.15
C HIS A 56 -14.06 5.28 -13.17
N VAL A 57 -14.49 4.03 -13.37
CA VAL A 57 -13.59 2.90 -13.58
C VAL A 57 -13.03 2.92 -15.01
N ARG A 58 -11.69 2.97 -15.14
CA ARG A 58 -10.97 3.06 -16.43
C ARG A 58 -9.80 2.08 -16.48
N TYR A 59 -9.36 1.80 -17.70
CA TYR A 59 -8.21 0.92 -17.99
C TYR A 59 -6.97 1.34 -17.22
N GLY A 60 -6.36 0.38 -16.49
CA GLY A 60 -5.07 0.54 -15.86
C GLY A 60 -5.00 1.60 -14.76
N MET A 61 -6.11 1.96 -14.13
CA MET A 61 -6.12 2.91 -13.02
C MET A 61 -5.47 2.38 -11.75
N ILE A 62 -5.40 1.07 -11.60
CA ILE A 62 -4.72 0.36 -10.51
C ILE A 62 -3.56 -0.40 -11.12
N ARG A 63 -2.34 -0.05 -10.77
CA ARG A 63 -1.12 -0.63 -11.34
C ARG A 63 -0.24 -1.18 -10.23
N MET A 64 0.13 -2.46 -10.32
CA MET A 64 0.96 -3.11 -9.30
C MET A 64 2.13 -3.86 -9.92
N GLY A 65 3.32 -3.72 -9.32
CA GLY A 65 4.54 -4.42 -9.71
C GLY A 65 5.33 -3.76 -10.84
N PHE A 66 4.89 -2.63 -11.38
CA PHE A 66 5.60 -1.95 -12.47
C PHE A 66 6.93 -1.37 -11.98
N LEU A 67 7.92 -1.40 -12.87
CA LEU A 67 9.23 -0.82 -12.59
C LEU A 67 9.10 0.69 -12.46
N THR A 68 9.25 1.17 -11.24
CA THR A 68 9.24 2.59 -10.87
C THR A 68 10.58 3.04 -10.32
N SER A 69 11.42 2.08 -9.91
CA SER A 69 12.76 2.34 -9.41
C SER A 69 13.70 1.20 -9.80
N SER A 70 14.86 1.56 -10.38
CA SER A 70 15.93 0.61 -10.70
C SER A 70 16.77 0.20 -9.47
N VAL A 71 16.61 0.88 -8.34
CA VAL A 71 17.30 0.56 -7.08
C VAL A 71 16.81 -0.77 -6.48
N TYR A 72 15.58 -1.18 -6.81
CA TYR A 72 15.00 -2.44 -6.37
C TYR A 72 14.91 -3.45 -7.52
N PRO A 73 15.00 -4.77 -7.21
CA PRO A 73 14.84 -5.81 -8.21
C PRO A 73 13.52 -5.69 -8.97
N ASN A 74 13.54 -6.01 -10.26
CA ASN A 74 12.34 -6.01 -11.10
C ASN A 74 11.54 -7.31 -10.93
N ASN A 75 11.11 -7.64 -9.69
CA ASN A 75 10.39 -8.86 -9.34
C ASN A 75 8.86 -8.74 -9.47
N GLY A 76 8.37 -7.54 -9.86
CA GLY A 76 6.93 -7.32 -10.01
C GLY A 76 6.19 -7.23 -8.68
N VAL A 77 5.05 -7.91 -8.57
CA VAL A 77 4.22 -7.93 -7.35
C VAL A 77 3.87 -9.35 -6.93
N THR A 78 3.98 -9.64 -5.64
CA THR A 78 3.45 -10.85 -5.02
C THR A 78 2.12 -10.52 -4.34
N TRP A 79 1.09 -11.33 -4.66
CA TRP A 79 -0.26 -11.19 -4.13
C TRP A 79 -0.69 -12.45 -3.41
N GLU A 80 -1.13 -12.30 -2.17
CA GLU A 80 -1.63 -13.36 -1.32
C GLU A 80 -2.84 -12.86 -0.54
N ASN A 81 -4.05 -13.31 -0.90
CA ASN A 81 -5.29 -12.97 -0.20
C ASN A 81 -5.99 -14.24 0.28
N HIS A 82 -6.04 -14.44 1.60
CA HIS A 82 -6.64 -15.60 2.24
C HIS A 82 -8.16 -15.47 2.45
N GLY A 83 -8.77 -14.33 2.15
CA GLY A 83 -10.21 -14.08 2.33
C GLY A 83 -10.55 -12.64 2.69
N GLY A 84 -9.56 -11.76 2.69
CA GLY A 84 -9.72 -10.34 3.00
C GLY A 84 -10.53 -9.58 1.96
N ASP A 85 -11.06 -8.45 2.40
CA ASP A 85 -11.87 -7.51 1.61
C ASP A 85 -11.04 -6.28 1.26
N ILE A 86 -10.70 -6.10 -0.01
CA ILE A 86 -9.80 -5.06 -0.49
C ILE A 86 -10.59 -4.01 -1.28
N ILE A 87 -10.47 -2.76 -0.90
CA ILE A 87 -11.20 -1.65 -1.50
C ILE A 87 -10.24 -0.64 -2.10
N PHE A 88 -10.45 -0.31 -3.37
CA PHE A 88 -9.75 0.76 -4.06
C PHE A 88 -10.71 1.92 -4.31
N LYS A 89 -10.39 3.11 -3.77
CA LYS A 89 -11.24 4.31 -3.93
C LYS A 89 -10.88 5.18 -5.12
N GLY A 90 -9.86 4.78 -5.89
CA GLY A 90 -9.44 5.54 -7.06
C GLY A 90 -8.16 5.02 -7.68
N HIS A 91 -7.30 5.94 -8.11
CA HIS A 91 -6.01 5.62 -8.70
C HIS A 91 -5.05 5.00 -7.68
N LEU A 92 -4.31 3.97 -8.11
CA LEU A 92 -3.30 3.33 -7.26
C LEU A 92 -2.08 2.92 -8.08
N GLN A 93 -0.90 3.17 -7.52
CA GLN A 93 0.36 2.65 -8.04
C GLN A 93 1.17 1.98 -6.95
N ILE A 94 1.49 0.70 -7.13
CA ILE A 94 2.44 -0.05 -6.31
C ILE A 94 3.60 -0.46 -7.20
N GLY A 95 4.82 -0.02 -6.85
CA GLY A 95 6.02 -0.28 -7.64
C GLY A 95 6.53 -1.71 -7.55
N ASN A 96 7.65 -1.94 -8.21
CA ASN A 96 8.29 -3.26 -8.31
C ASN A 96 8.77 -3.81 -6.96
N ASP A 97 8.98 -5.13 -6.91
CA ASP A 97 9.46 -5.88 -5.74
C ASP A 97 8.56 -5.74 -4.51
N SER A 98 7.24 -5.66 -4.73
CA SER A 98 6.26 -5.45 -3.67
C SER A 98 5.52 -6.73 -3.31
N TYR A 99 5.19 -6.89 -2.01
CA TYR A 99 4.55 -8.07 -1.43
C TYR A 99 3.33 -7.64 -0.63
N LEU A 100 2.16 -8.19 -0.98
CA LEU A 100 0.90 -7.91 -0.32
C LEU A 100 0.30 -9.23 0.20
N SER A 101 0.10 -9.31 1.52
CA SER A 101 -0.48 -10.48 2.19
C SER A 101 -1.67 -10.06 3.05
N PHE A 102 -2.82 -10.68 2.81
CA PHE A 102 -4.09 -10.34 3.43
C PHE A 102 -4.71 -11.58 4.09
N GLY A 103 -5.01 -11.47 5.39
CA GLY A 103 -5.70 -12.51 6.17
C GLY A 103 -7.19 -12.60 5.87
N GLU A 104 -7.85 -13.66 6.37
CA GLU A 104 -9.25 -14.00 6.04
C GLU A 104 -10.28 -12.93 6.43
N LYS A 105 -10.04 -12.20 7.50
CA LYS A 105 -11.02 -11.25 8.07
C LYS A 105 -10.54 -9.80 7.99
N THR A 106 -9.49 -9.54 7.22
CA THR A 106 -8.99 -8.18 7.08
C THR A 106 -9.85 -7.38 6.11
N LYS A 107 -9.93 -6.08 6.37
CA LYS A 107 -10.45 -5.10 5.41
C LYS A 107 -9.36 -4.07 5.15
N VAL A 108 -8.95 -3.93 3.90
CA VAL A 108 -7.94 -2.93 3.52
C VAL A 108 -8.55 -1.96 2.53
N THR A 109 -8.52 -0.68 2.88
CA THR A 109 -8.98 0.40 2.01
C THR A 109 -7.79 1.22 1.55
N PHE A 110 -7.65 1.35 0.24
CA PHE A 110 -6.73 2.30 -0.37
C PHE A 110 -7.50 3.55 -0.79
N GLY A 111 -7.18 4.68 -0.17
CA GLY A 111 -7.67 5.99 -0.59
C GLY A 111 -7.29 6.30 -2.04
N ASP A 112 -7.99 7.24 -2.66
CA ASP A 112 -7.66 7.68 -4.02
C ASP A 112 -6.24 8.25 -4.08
N ASP A 113 -5.58 8.02 -5.22
CA ASP A 113 -4.23 8.51 -5.50
C ASP A 113 -3.15 7.98 -4.54
N PHE A 114 -3.25 6.69 -4.18
CA PHE A 114 -2.22 6.00 -3.41
C PHE A 114 -1.01 5.67 -4.29
N ALA A 115 0.21 5.93 -3.80
CA ALA A 115 1.42 5.49 -4.52
C ALA A 115 2.52 4.97 -3.58
N ASN A 116 3.14 3.87 -4.01
CA ASN A 116 4.40 3.36 -3.47
C ASN A 116 5.43 3.29 -4.60
N THR A 117 6.68 3.69 -4.30
CA THR A 117 7.74 3.67 -5.31
C THR A 117 8.24 2.24 -5.57
N ALA A 118 8.71 1.50 -4.55
CA ALA A 118 9.18 0.11 -4.70
C ALA A 118 9.34 -0.60 -3.36
N GLY A 119 9.36 -1.93 -3.37
CA GLY A 119 9.73 -2.75 -2.21
C GLY A 119 8.73 -2.70 -1.06
N LEU A 120 7.45 -2.38 -1.32
CA LEU A 120 6.42 -2.39 -0.30
C LEU A 120 6.22 -3.80 0.26
N LYS A 121 6.23 -3.93 1.59
CA LYS A 121 5.76 -5.12 2.30
C LYS A 121 4.51 -4.74 3.10
N LEU A 122 3.34 -5.17 2.61
CA LEU A 122 2.05 -4.90 3.22
C LEU A 122 1.43 -6.19 3.74
N ILE A 123 1.28 -6.28 5.07
CA ILE A 123 0.77 -7.46 5.76
C ILE A 123 -0.42 -7.01 6.61
N SER A 124 -1.62 -7.48 6.29
CA SER A 124 -2.83 -7.09 7.00
C SER A 124 -3.69 -8.28 7.39
N TYR A 125 -3.96 -8.37 8.69
CA TYR A 125 -4.80 -9.41 9.29
C TYR A 125 -5.92 -8.82 10.17
N ARG A 126 -5.91 -7.50 10.42
CA ARG A 126 -6.92 -6.80 11.25
C ARG A 126 -7.62 -5.68 10.51
N GLY A 127 -6.90 -5.00 9.63
CA GLY A 127 -7.43 -3.95 8.78
C GLY A 127 -6.49 -2.76 8.67
N ILE A 128 -6.46 -2.19 7.47
CA ILE A 128 -5.67 -1.00 7.19
C ILE A 128 -6.52 -0.06 6.34
N ASP A 129 -6.60 1.19 6.78
CA ASP A 129 -7.28 2.25 6.06
C ASP A 129 -6.26 3.32 5.67
N PHE A 130 -6.01 3.45 4.37
CA PHE A 130 -5.15 4.49 3.82
C PHE A 130 -5.99 5.67 3.36
N GLY A 131 -5.65 6.86 3.83
CA GLY A 131 -6.20 8.11 3.36
C GLY A 131 -5.81 8.44 1.92
N LYS A 132 -6.44 9.47 1.38
CA LYS A 132 -6.20 10.01 0.04
C LYS A 132 -4.74 10.45 -0.11
N SER A 133 -4.19 10.28 -1.32
CA SER A 133 -2.84 10.74 -1.68
C SER A 133 -1.74 10.30 -0.71
N THR A 134 -1.84 9.07 -0.17
CA THR A 134 -0.78 8.47 0.64
C THR A 134 0.41 8.13 -0.27
N ARG A 135 1.61 8.55 0.12
CA ARG A 135 2.87 8.28 -0.60
C ARG A 135 3.81 7.45 0.25
N LEU A 136 4.31 6.37 -0.30
CA LEU A 136 5.27 5.48 0.35
C LEU A 136 6.57 5.43 -0.46
N GLY A 137 7.68 5.73 0.17
CA GLY A 137 9.01 5.57 -0.40
C GLY A 137 9.41 4.10 -0.56
N TRP A 138 10.69 3.86 -0.77
CA TRP A 138 11.23 2.52 -0.99
C TRP A 138 11.25 1.69 0.30
N GLY A 139 10.96 0.38 0.18
CA GLY A 139 11.16 -0.59 1.24
C GLY A 139 10.30 -0.36 2.50
N VAL A 140 9.17 0.32 2.37
CA VAL A 140 8.26 0.52 3.50
C VAL A 140 7.63 -0.81 3.92
N LEU A 141 7.62 -1.07 5.23
CA LEU A 141 6.94 -2.21 5.85
C LEU A 141 5.71 -1.71 6.60
N ILE A 142 4.55 -2.28 6.30
CA ILE A 142 3.30 -2.02 7.03
C ILE A 142 2.75 -3.36 7.53
N MET A 143 2.55 -3.47 8.84
CA MET A 143 2.12 -4.71 9.47
C MET A 143 1.18 -4.45 10.65
N ASP A 144 -0.05 -4.93 10.56
CA ASP A 144 -1.08 -4.73 11.58
C ASP A 144 -1.14 -5.84 12.64
N THR A 145 -0.18 -6.75 12.63
CA THR A 145 -0.05 -7.87 13.55
C THR A 145 1.41 -8.22 13.83
N ASN A 146 1.71 -8.64 15.05
CA ASN A 146 3.00 -9.26 15.39
C ASN A 146 2.98 -10.77 15.19
N PHE A 147 1.84 -11.37 14.78
CA PHE A 147 1.54 -12.80 14.70
C PHE A 147 1.62 -13.54 16.05
N HIS A 148 2.49 -13.13 16.94
CA HIS A 148 2.74 -13.79 18.22
C HIS A 148 2.25 -12.94 19.40
N PRO A 149 1.43 -13.51 20.30
CA PRO A 149 1.04 -12.81 21.52
C PRO A 149 2.25 -12.63 22.46
N LEU A 150 2.30 -11.47 23.12
CA LEU A 150 3.27 -11.22 24.19
C LEU A 150 2.57 -11.37 25.54
N TYR A 151 3.20 -12.05 26.47
CA TYR A 151 2.70 -12.21 27.83
C TYR A 151 3.51 -11.32 28.77
N ASP A 152 2.82 -10.50 29.55
CA ASP A 152 3.40 -9.66 30.58
C ASP A 152 3.55 -10.51 31.86
N MET A 153 4.76 -10.88 32.20
CA MET A 153 5.06 -11.76 33.32
C MET A 153 4.73 -11.14 34.70
N GLU A 154 4.85 -9.81 34.79
CA GLU A 154 4.57 -9.06 36.01
C GLU A 154 3.06 -8.91 36.23
N LYS A 155 2.35 -8.43 35.21
CA LYS A 155 0.89 -8.20 35.25
C LYS A 155 0.07 -9.45 35.04
N LYS A 156 0.69 -10.56 34.63
CA LYS A 156 0.06 -11.85 34.30
C LYS A 156 -1.06 -11.72 33.26
N ILE A 157 -0.86 -10.88 32.21
CA ILE A 157 -1.83 -10.64 31.14
C ILE A 157 -1.17 -10.72 29.76
N TYR A 158 -1.94 -11.11 28.76
CA TYR A 158 -1.51 -11.00 27.36
C TYR A 158 -1.58 -9.56 26.87
N LYS A 159 -0.50 -9.10 26.24
CA LYS A 159 -0.47 -7.82 25.55
C LYS A 159 -1.14 -7.93 24.18
N LYS A 160 -1.75 -6.84 23.71
CA LYS A 160 -2.35 -6.76 22.38
C LYS A 160 -1.25 -6.87 21.31
N ALA A 161 -1.30 -7.97 20.54
CA ALA A 161 -0.32 -8.30 19.52
C ALA A 161 -0.73 -7.85 18.10
N SER A 162 -1.91 -7.26 17.94
CA SER A 162 -2.45 -6.84 16.64
C SER A 162 -3.48 -5.73 16.81
N GLY A 163 -3.75 -5.00 15.76
CA GLY A 163 -4.81 -3.99 15.73
C GLY A 163 -4.78 -3.17 14.46
N PRO A 164 -5.91 -2.57 14.06
CA PRO A 164 -6.01 -1.87 12.80
C PRO A 164 -5.04 -0.68 12.72
N ILE A 165 -4.68 -0.35 11.49
CA ILE A 165 -3.87 0.82 11.14
C ILE A 165 -4.77 1.81 10.38
N LYS A 166 -4.71 3.08 10.77
CA LYS A 166 -5.36 4.17 10.06
C LYS A 166 -4.33 5.23 9.68
N ILE A 167 -4.22 5.49 8.40
CA ILE A 167 -3.33 6.52 7.83
C ILE A 167 -4.18 7.69 7.36
N GLY A 168 -3.90 8.89 7.85
CA GLY A 168 -4.57 10.11 7.42
C GLY A 168 -4.24 10.48 5.97
N ASP A 169 -4.99 11.44 5.43
CA ASP A 169 -4.82 11.92 4.06
C ASP A 169 -3.47 12.63 3.87
N TYR A 170 -2.93 12.57 2.64
CA TYR A 170 -1.74 13.33 2.22
C TYR A 170 -0.50 13.05 3.08
N ASN A 171 -0.35 11.85 3.60
CA ASN A 171 0.85 11.46 4.32
C ASN A 171 1.95 10.95 3.38
N TRP A 172 3.18 11.34 3.67
CA TRP A 172 4.36 10.82 2.99
C TRP A 172 5.27 10.09 3.97
N PHE A 173 5.50 8.81 3.70
CA PHE A 173 6.44 7.98 4.45
C PHE A 173 7.71 7.82 3.62
N GLY A 174 8.83 8.29 4.14
CA GLY A 174 10.14 8.16 3.53
C GLY A 174 10.58 6.68 3.42
N THR A 175 11.75 6.50 2.83
CA THR A 175 12.37 5.19 2.60
C THR A 175 12.49 4.37 3.89
N GLN A 176 12.17 3.07 3.82
CA GLN A 176 12.32 2.09 4.90
C GLN A 176 11.55 2.41 6.19
N CYS A 177 10.53 3.25 6.14
CA CYS A 177 9.63 3.41 7.27
C CYS A 177 8.94 2.09 7.63
N LYS A 178 8.69 1.90 8.92
CA LYS A 178 7.97 0.74 9.46
C LYS A 178 6.74 1.22 10.20
N ILE A 179 5.56 0.76 9.78
CA ILE A 179 4.28 1.13 10.38
C ILE A 179 3.68 -0.11 11.04
N MET A 180 3.56 -0.05 12.36
CA MET A 180 3.17 -1.19 13.16
C MET A 180 1.69 -1.12 13.55
N HIS A 181 1.16 -2.22 14.09
CA HIS A 181 -0.23 -2.35 14.49
C HIS A 181 -0.72 -1.25 15.44
N SER A 182 -2.02 -0.98 15.40
CA SER A 182 -2.71 0.00 16.27
C SER A 182 -2.24 1.45 16.09
N VAL A 183 -1.69 1.77 14.91
CA VAL A 183 -1.29 3.13 14.54
C VAL A 183 -2.48 3.90 14.00
N ASN A 184 -2.57 5.17 14.37
CA ASN A 184 -3.45 6.14 13.77
C ASN A 184 -2.65 7.43 13.54
N THR A 185 -2.34 7.74 12.28
CA THR A 185 -1.61 8.96 11.92
C THR A 185 -2.57 10.10 11.61
N PRO A 186 -2.21 11.36 11.94
CA PRO A 186 -2.92 12.52 11.44
C PRO A 186 -2.74 12.67 9.91
N GLU A 187 -3.37 13.65 9.34
CA GLU A 187 -3.20 13.99 7.92
C GLU A 187 -1.99 14.91 7.67
N ARG A 188 -1.53 14.98 6.41
CA ARG A 188 -0.52 15.94 5.93
C ARG A 188 0.79 15.92 6.73
N CYS A 189 1.23 14.72 7.07
CA CYS A 189 2.48 14.50 7.79
C CYS A 189 3.54 13.86 6.89
N ILE A 190 4.79 14.21 7.17
CA ILE A 190 5.97 13.64 6.55
C ILE A 190 6.67 12.78 7.58
N PHE A 191 6.85 11.50 7.29
CA PHE A 191 7.64 10.60 8.12
C PHE A 191 9.01 10.40 7.48
N GLY A 192 10.05 10.89 8.13
CA GLY A 192 11.42 10.77 7.65
C GLY A 192 11.84 9.32 7.44
N MET A 193 12.91 9.10 6.66
CA MET A 193 13.42 7.76 6.39
C MET A 193 13.73 6.98 7.67
N ASN A 194 13.59 5.65 7.63
CA ASN A 194 13.82 4.73 8.76
C ASN A 194 12.97 5.02 10.02
N THR A 195 11.89 5.78 9.90
CA THR A 195 11.00 6.03 11.04
C THR A 195 10.21 4.77 11.39
N VAL A 196 10.17 4.45 12.70
CA VAL A 196 9.32 3.38 13.23
C VAL A 196 8.08 4.00 13.87
N VAL A 197 6.95 3.92 13.16
CA VAL A 197 5.66 4.47 13.60
C VAL A 197 4.93 3.42 14.43
N THR A 198 4.74 3.72 15.70
CA THR A 198 4.01 2.89 16.66
C THR A 198 2.72 3.59 17.10
N ARG A 199 1.88 2.90 17.87
CA ARG A 199 0.57 3.39 18.36
C ARG A 199 0.58 4.75 19.07
N ASN A 200 1.73 5.19 19.53
CA ASN A 200 1.89 6.44 20.28
C ASN A 200 2.30 7.62 19.36
N CYS A 201 2.00 7.57 18.07
CA CYS A 201 2.20 8.70 17.18
C CYS A 201 1.37 9.91 17.65
N GLU A 202 2.02 11.06 17.76
CA GLU A 202 1.35 12.31 18.11
C GLU A 202 0.30 12.70 17.06
N LYS A 203 -0.85 13.17 17.50
CA LYS A 203 -2.00 13.51 16.63
C LYS A 203 -1.97 14.98 16.20
N LYS A 204 -0.90 15.39 15.54
CA LYS A 204 -0.75 16.76 15.03
C LYS A 204 -0.47 16.74 13.54
N SER A 205 -1.32 17.39 12.75
CA SER A 205 -1.16 17.55 11.30
C SER A 205 -0.04 18.53 10.94
N TYR A 206 0.38 18.51 9.67
CA TYR A 206 1.42 19.39 9.12
C TYR A 206 2.75 19.28 9.87
N CYS A 207 3.17 18.07 10.16
CA CYS A 207 4.39 17.81 10.89
C CYS A 207 5.37 16.95 10.10
N VAL A 208 6.66 17.23 10.30
CA VAL A 208 7.73 16.28 10.00
C VAL A 208 7.97 15.43 11.24
N MET A 209 7.85 14.13 11.08
CA MET A 209 8.04 13.16 12.16
C MET A 209 9.21 12.23 11.82
N GLY A 210 9.93 11.77 12.82
CA GLY A 210 11.05 10.87 12.61
C GLY A 210 11.51 10.14 13.85
N GLY A 211 12.36 9.13 13.67
CA GLY A 211 13.00 8.40 14.75
C GLY A 211 12.31 7.10 15.15
N SER A 212 12.92 6.43 16.15
CA SER A 212 12.43 5.20 16.76
C SER A 212 12.62 5.29 18.28
N PRO A 213 11.56 5.55 19.06
CA PRO A 213 10.17 5.80 18.64
C PRO A 213 9.99 7.11 17.87
N VAL A 214 8.92 7.18 17.08
CA VAL A 214 8.56 8.37 16.28
C VAL A 214 8.31 9.59 17.18
N LYS A 215 8.82 10.75 16.75
CA LYS A 215 8.65 12.06 17.42
C LYS A 215 8.43 13.15 16.38
N ILE A 216 7.80 14.27 16.77
CA ILE A 216 7.72 15.48 15.96
C ILE A 216 9.11 16.12 15.92
N LEU A 217 9.62 16.35 14.69
CA LEU A 217 10.89 17.04 14.42
C LEU A 217 10.66 18.50 14.01
N SER A 218 9.60 18.76 13.24
CA SER A 218 9.20 20.10 12.80
C SER A 218 7.69 20.20 12.63
N GLN A 219 7.17 21.41 12.68
CA GLN A 219 5.74 21.69 12.55
C GLN A 219 5.50 22.71 11.45
N ASN A 220 4.24 22.77 10.96
CA ASN A 220 3.80 23.65 9.88
C ASN A 220 4.54 23.39 8.56
N ILE A 221 4.84 22.11 8.30
CA ILE A 221 5.51 21.64 7.09
C ILE A 221 4.66 20.52 6.48
N MET A 222 4.45 20.57 5.18
CA MET A 222 3.84 19.50 4.40
C MET A 222 4.61 19.28 3.10
N ARG A 223 4.41 18.13 2.46
CA ARG A 223 4.88 17.91 1.09
C ARG A 223 4.02 18.74 0.14
N ASP A 224 4.66 19.45 -0.77
CA ASP A 224 3.98 20.13 -1.86
C ASP A 224 3.62 19.12 -2.95
N TYR A 225 2.33 18.82 -3.08
CA TYR A 225 1.82 17.86 -4.08
C TYR A 225 1.53 18.53 -5.44
N GLU A 226 1.49 19.85 -5.49
CA GLU A 226 1.22 20.62 -6.72
C GLU A 226 2.51 20.82 -7.52
N HIS A 227 3.66 20.94 -6.84
CA HIS A 227 4.97 21.13 -7.44
C HIS A 227 5.92 19.96 -7.10
N ASP A 228 5.42 18.75 -7.14
CA ASP A 228 6.08 17.52 -6.63
C ASP A 228 7.18 16.97 -7.58
N SER A 229 7.55 17.69 -8.62
CA SER A 229 8.61 17.31 -9.57
C SER A 229 9.81 18.24 -9.42
N GLU A 230 10.85 17.79 -8.72
CA GLU A 230 12.17 18.39 -8.91
C GLU A 230 12.75 17.90 -10.26
N THR A 231 13.06 18.85 -11.13
CA THR A 231 13.87 18.59 -12.32
C THR A 231 15.33 18.65 -11.90
N TYR A 232 16.00 17.48 -11.91
CA TYR A 232 17.47 17.39 -11.76
C TYR A 232 18.14 17.65 -13.10
#